data_61fb931fddf402c1de49f992a50f5323
#
_entry.id   61fb931fddf402c1de49f992a50f5323
#
_cell.length_a   1.000
_cell.length_b   1.000
_cell.length_c   1.000
_cell.angle_alpha   90.00
_cell.angle_beta   90.00
_cell.angle_gamma   90.00
#
_symmetry.space_group_name_H-M   'P 1'
#
loop_
_entity.id
_entity.type
_entity.pdbx_description
1 polymer ?
#
loop_
_entity_poly.entity_id
_entity_poly.type
_entity_poly.pdbx_seq_one_letter_code
_entity_poly.pdbx_strand_id
1 'polypeptide(L)'
;MNTLLEHVQAVLSTTPERWQRLVSTLPIDLLTRPPIAGEWSALQCLQHLLDAERLNFPVRFHAFLAGQDFAAFDPNQQHSGLDSQTPEELATAFARSRQESLVLLKDVKDDDLGRTAQHPQFGTVTLAEMLHTWAAHDLMHTVQAERALMQPFMLGCGPWRSFFRDHEINVAI
;
A
#
# COMPACT_ATOMS: atom_id res chain seq x y z
N MET A 1 1.79 17.08 20.13
CA MET A 1 1.49 16.41 18.85
C MET A 1 1.42 14.93 19.12
N ASN A 2 0.49 14.20 18.58
CA ASN A 2 0.30 12.78 18.89
C ASN A 2 1.33 11.95 18.12
N THR A 3 2.13 11.16 18.83
CA THR A 3 3.20 10.33 18.25
C THR A 3 2.70 9.38 17.15
N LEU A 4 1.47 8.84 17.29
CA LEU A 4 0.87 7.99 16.25
C LEU A 4 0.70 8.74 14.94
N LEU A 5 0.08 9.92 14.97
CA LEU A 5 -0.15 10.74 13.77
C LEU A 5 1.15 11.14 13.09
N GLU A 6 2.16 11.54 13.88
CA GLU A 6 3.49 11.86 13.36
C GLU A 6 4.12 10.66 12.65
N HIS A 7 4.08 9.48 13.27
CA HIS A 7 4.66 8.27 12.67
C HIS A 7 3.90 7.83 11.41
N VAL A 8 2.57 7.85 11.46
CA VAL A 8 1.74 7.49 10.29
C VAL A 8 2.02 8.44 9.13
N GLN A 9 1.98 9.76 9.36
CA GLN A 9 2.27 10.75 8.33
C GLN A 9 3.69 10.60 7.78
N ALA A 10 4.68 10.33 8.63
CA ALA A 10 6.06 10.10 8.22
C ALA A 10 6.16 8.87 7.28
N VAL A 11 5.59 7.74 7.66
CA VAL A 11 5.57 6.53 6.81
C VAL A 11 4.88 6.81 5.49
N LEU A 12 3.66 7.33 5.52
CA LEU A 12 2.85 7.58 4.33
C LEU A 12 3.48 8.62 3.38
N SER A 13 4.27 9.57 3.89
CA SER A 13 4.95 10.58 3.08
C SER A 13 6.15 10.02 2.30
N THR A 14 6.78 8.94 2.76
CA THR A 14 7.97 8.36 2.10
C THR A 14 7.64 7.46 0.92
N THR A 15 6.47 6.82 0.93
CA THR A 15 6.10 5.80 -0.04
C THR A 15 5.98 6.33 -1.48
N PRO A 16 5.36 7.51 -1.75
CA PRO A 16 5.24 8.02 -3.11
C PRO A 16 6.58 8.27 -3.80
N GLU A 17 7.52 8.92 -3.10
CA GLU A 17 8.85 9.21 -3.65
C GLU A 17 9.60 7.92 -3.98
N ARG A 18 9.49 6.92 -3.12
CA ARG A 18 10.08 5.60 -3.33
C ARG A 18 9.56 4.95 -4.60
N TRP A 19 8.24 4.95 -4.84
CA TRP A 19 7.64 4.41 -6.05
C TRP A 19 8.01 5.20 -7.31
N GLN A 20 7.97 6.53 -7.24
CA GLN A 20 8.41 7.37 -8.36
C GLN A 20 9.86 7.07 -8.74
N ARG A 21 10.74 6.86 -7.74
CA ARG A 21 12.13 6.50 -8.00
C ARG A 21 12.30 5.11 -8.59
N LEU A 22 11.55 4.12 -8.10
CA LEU A 22 11.57 2.76 -8.63
C LEU A 22 11.15 2.74 -10.10
N VAL A 23 10.00 3.30 -10.43
CA VAL A 23 9.46 3.23 -11.80
C VAL A 23 10.28 4.04 -12.81
N SER A 24 10.90 5.13 -12.40
CA SER A 24 11.75 5.95 -13.28
C SER A 24 13.15 5.36 -13.52
N THR A 25 13.54 4.36 -12.74
CA THR A 25 14.93 3.85 -12.76
C THR A 25 15.01 2.40 -13.20
N LEU A 26 14.04 1.55 -12.79
CA LEU A 26 14.10 0.12 -13.07
C LEU A 26 13.54 -0.20 -14.46
N PRO A 27 14.13 -1.19 -15.17
CA PRO A 27 13.57 -1.71 -16.40
C PRO A 27 12.14 -2.23 -16.23
N ILE A 28 11.30 -2.02 -17.23
CA ILE A 28 9.88 -2.40 -17.21
C ILE A 28 9.66 -3.90 -16.98
N ASP A 29 10.51 -4.73 -17.52
CA ASP A 29 10.45 -6.18 -17.37
C ASP A 29 10.70 -6.65 -15.93
N LEU A 30 11.48 -5.90 -15.14
CA LEU A 30 11.61 -6.14 -13.70
C LEU A 30 10.37 -5.71 -12.93
N LEU A 31 9.77 -4.59 -13.29
CA LEU A 31 8.60 -4.05 -12.61
C LEU A 31 7.36 -4.91 -12.83
N THR A 32 7.20 -5.47 -14.02
CA THR A 32 6.01 -6.23 -14.44
C THR A 32 6.11 -7.74 -14.22
N ARG A 33 7.31 -8.26 -13.94
CA ARG A 33 7.52 -9.70 -13.74
C ARG A 33 6.95 -10.16 -12.40
N PRO A 34 5.95 -11.05 -12.39
CA PRO A 34 5.56 -11.71 -11.15
C PRO A 34 6.68 -12.64 -10.69
N PRO A 35 6.93 -12.76 -9.37
CA PRO A 35 7.99 -13.61 -8.84
C PRO A 35 7.73 -15.10 -9.13
N ILE A 36 6.51 -15.52 -9.02
CA ILE A 36 5.96 -16.85 -9.43
C ILE A 36 4.53 -16.67 -9.91
N ALA A 37 3.97 -17.69 -10.56
CA ALA A 37 2.57 -17.67 -11.00
C ALA A 37 1.61 -17.49 -9.81
N GLY A 38 0.69 -16.54 -9.93
CA GLY A 38 -0.30 -16.20 -8.90
C GLY A 38 0.15 -15.15 -7.89
N GLU A 39 1.42 -14.78 -7.86
CA GLU A 39 1.94 -13.71 -7.00
C GLU A 39 2.01 -12.37 -7.76
N TRP A 40 1.95 -11.28 -7.01
CA TRP A 40 1.98 -9.95 -7.58
C TRP A 40 3.38 -9.50 -7.98
N SER A 41 3.48 -8.87 -9.13
CA SER A 41 4.66 -8.09 -9.53
C SER A 41 4.77 -6.79 -8.71
N ALA A 42 5.93 -6.14 -8.78
CA ALA A 42 6.11 -4.85 -8.13
C ALA A 42 5.09 -3.81 -8.64
N LEU A 43 4.81 -3.79 -9.94
CA LEU A 43 3.84 -2.86 -10.51
C LEU A 43 2.41 -3.12 -10.03
N GLN A 44 2.01 -4.38 -9.84
CA GLN A 44 0.71 -4.73 -9.28
C GLN A 44 0.58 -4.30 -7.81
N CYS A 45 1.67 -4.32 -7.03
CA CYS A 45 1.66 -3.74 -5.69
C CYS A 45 1.40 -2.22 -5.72
N LEU A 46 2.01 -1.49 -6.66
CA LEU A 46 1.74 -0.06 -6.84
C LEU A 46 0.28 0.21 -7.26
N GLN A 47 -0.25 -0.58 -8.19
CA GLN A 47 -1.67 -0.49 -8.59
C GLN A 47 -2.59 -0.67 -7.39
N HIS A 48 -2.32 -1.68 -6.56
CA HIS A 48 -3.10 -1.93 -5.35
C HIS A 48 -3.01 -0.78 -4.33
N LEU A 49 -1.82 -0.19 -4.13
CA LEU A 49 -1.67 0.97 -3.27
C LEU A 49 -2.46 2.18 -3.77
N LEU A 50 -2.49 2.41 -5.09
CA LEU A 50 -3.31 3.47 -5.69
C LEU A 50 -4.80 3.22 -5.50
N ASP A 51 -5.26 1.97 -5.67
CA ASP A 51 -6.66 1.59 -5.41
C ASP A 51 -7.03 1.80 -3.93
N ALA A 52 -6.14 1.43 -3.01
CA ALA A 52 -6.35 1.65 -1.58
C ALA A 52 -6.47 3.15 -1.22
N GLU A 53 -5.70 4.01 -1.89
CA GLU A 53 -5.82 5.47 -1.75
C GLU A 53 -7.14 6.03 -2.31
N ARG A 54 -7.67 5.45 -3.37
CA ARG A 54 -8.87 5.96 -4.02
C ARG A 54 -10.16 5.41 -3.41
N LEU A 55 -10.15 4.14 -3.02
CA LEU A 55 -11.37 3.37 -2.73
C LEU A 55 -11.50 2.94 -1.27
N ASN A 56 -10.41 3.00 -0.48
CA ASN A 56 -10.42 2.41 0.85
C ASN A 56 -10.09 3.43 1.96
N PHE A 57 -8.81 3.74 2.19
CA PHE A 57 -8.40 4.47 3.40
C PHE A 57 -9.01 5.87 3.53
N PRO A 58 -8.99 6.77 2.54
CA PRO A 58 -9.62 8.07 2.67
C PRO A 58 -11.14 7.99 2.79
N VAL A 59 -11.78 7.03 2.12
CA VAL A 59 -13.23 6.81 2.22
C VAL A 59 -13.61 6.41 3.64
N ARG A 60 -12.88 5.47 4.23
CA ARG A 60 -13.09 5.04 5.63
C ARG A 60 -12.76 6.15 6.62
N PHE A 61 -11.72 6.92 6.36
CA PHE A 61 -11.37 8.08 7.18
C PHE A 61 -12.55 9.08 7.26
N HIS A 62 -13.14 9.42 6.13
CA HIS A 62 -14.32 10.29 6.11
C HIS A 62 -15.52 9.68 6.85
N ALA A 63 -15.73 8.36 6.74
CA ALA A 63 -16.78 7.67 7.47
C ALA A 63 -16.61 7.81 8.98
N PHE A 64 -15.39 7.63 9.52
CA PHE A 64 -15.09 7.88 10.94
C PHE A 64 -15.44 9.30 11.38
N LEU A 65 -15.02 10.30 10.61
CA LEU A 65 -15.30 11.70 10.94
C LEU A 65 -16.81 12.03 10.88
N ALA A 66 -17.54 11.39 9.96
CA ALA A 66 -18.97 11.54 9.81
C ALA A 66 -19.81 10.68 10.79
N GLY A 67 -19.17 9.81 11.59
CA GLY A 67 -19.85 8.87 12.48
C GLY A 67 -20.67 7.82 11.72
N GLN A 68 -20.17 7.38 10.55
CA GLN A 68 -20.82 6.41 9.67
C GLN A 68 -20.09 5.07 9.73
N ASP A 69 -20.83 3.99 9.51
CA ASP A 69 -20.28 2.65 9.39
C ASP A 69 -19.69 2.41 7.98
N PHE A 70 -18.80 1.42 7.88
CA PHE A 70 -18.17 1.09 6.61
C PHE A 70 -19.09 0.26 5.73
N ALA A 71 -19.15 0.60 4.45
CA ALA A 71 -19.62 -0.32 3.44
C ALA A 71 -18.65 -1.52 3.33
N ALA A 72 -19.17 -2.69 2.94
CA ALA A 72 -18.32 -3.83 2.60
C ALA A 72 -17.39 -3.43 1.44
N PHE A 73 -16.10 -3.73 1.59
CA PHE A 73 -15.13 -3.55 0.52
C PHE A 73 -15.41 -4.57 -0.59
N ASP A 74 -15.57 -4.10 -1.82
CA ASP A 74 -15.72 -4.96 -2.99
C ASP A 74 -14.36 -5.10 -3.69
N PRO A 75 -13.69 -6.25 -3.58
CA PRO A 75 -12.40 -6.47 -4.22
C PRO A 75 -12.47 -6.46 -5.76
N ASN A 76 -13.65 -6.62 -6.36
CA ASN A 76 -13.82 -6.57 -7.81
C ASN A 76 -13.75 -5.14 -8.37
N GLN A 77 -13.82 -4.12 -7.54
CA GLN A 77 -13.60 -2.73 -7.94
C GLN A 77 -12.12 -2.36 -8.07
N GLN A 78 -11.22 -3.25 -7.61
CA GLN A 78 -9.79 -3.09 -7.81
C GLN A 78 -9.44 -3.27 -9.29
N HIS A 79 -8.43 -2.55 -9.75
CA HIS A 79 -7.86 -2.62 -11.10
C HIS A 79 -8.74 -2.08 -12.25
N SER A 80 -9.91 -1.52 -11.97
CA SER A 80 -10.76 -0.94 -13.01
C SER A 80 -10.08 0.31 -13.61
N GLY A 81 -9.57 0.20 -14.85
CA GLY A 81 -9.03 1.33 -15.62
C GLY A 81 -7.53 1.60 -15.45
N LEU A 82 -6.77 0.74 -14.76
CA LEU A 82 -5.32 0.90 -14.57
C LEU A 82 -4.48 0.20 -15.64
N ASP A 83 -5.04 -0.76 -16.36
CA ASP A 83 -4.32 -1.59 -17.36
C ASP A 83 -3.74 -0.81 -18.55
N SER A 84 -4.18 0.44 -18.74
CA SER A 84 -3.71 1.32 -19.84
C SER A 84 -2.68 2.37 -19.39
N GLN A 85 -2.33 2.44 -18.10
CA GLN A 85 -1.41 3.44 -17.57
C GLN A 85 0.04 2.94 -17.57
N THR A 86 0.97 3.84 -17.88
CA THR A 86 2.41 3.56 -17.72
C THR A 86 2.77 3.50 -16.21
N PRO A 87 3.90 2.86 -15.84
CA PRO A 87 4.36 2.85 -14.45
C PRO A 87 4.53 4.26 -13.86
N GLU A 88 5.01 5.22 -14.66
CA GLU A 88 5.20 6.61 -14.27
C GLU A 88 3.87 7.33 -14.02
N GLU A 89 2.86 7.06 -14.86
CA GLU A 89 1.50 7.59 -14.67
C GLU A 89 0.87 7.04 -13.39
N LEU A 90 1.04 5.74 -13.11
CA LEU A 90 0.58 5.11 -11.86
C LEU A 90 1.24 5.72 -10.63
N ALA A 91 2.58 5.86 -10.65
CA ALA A 91 3.32 6.45 -9.53
C ALA A 91 2.96 7.92 -9.31
N THR A 92 2.72 8.66 -10.39
CA THR A 92 2.27 10.06 -10.33
C THR A 92 0.86 10.16 -9.75
N ALA A 93 -0.05 9.30 -10.20
CA ALA A 93 -1.41 9.24 -9.69
C ALA A 93 -1.44 8.86 -8.20
N PHE A 94 -0.63 7.88 -7.80
CA PHE A 94 -0.47 7.48 -6.38
C PHE A 94 0.07 8.63 -5.53
N ALA A 95 1.13 9.31 -5.99
CA ALA A 95 1.72 10.44 -5.27
C ALA A 95 0.71 11.58 -5.08
N ARG A 96 -0.10 11.88 -6.10
CA ARG A 96 -1.16 12.89 -6.02
C ARG A 96 -2.24 12.50 -5.00
N SER A 97 -2.80 11.30 -5.09
CA SER A 97 -3.83 10.83 -4.15
C SER A 97 -3.29 10.81 -2.71
N ARG A 98 -2.04 10.37 -2.50
CA ARG A 98 -1.39 10.39 -1.19
C ARG A 98 -1.20 11.80 -0.64
N GLN A 99 -0.85 12.77 -1.47
CA GLN A 99 -0.74 14.16 -1.02
C GLN A 99 -2.09 14.71 -0.54
N GLU A 100 -3.18 14.35 -1.23
CA GLU A 100 -4.54 14.69 -0.80
C GLU A 100 -4.86 14.04 0.57
N SER A 101 -4.53 12.77 0.75
CA SER A 101 -4.71 12.05 2.01
C SER A 101 -3.89 12.64 3.17
N LEU A 102 -2.62 13.02 2.91
CA LEU A 102 -1.78 13.66 3.92
C LEU A 102 -2.32 15.02 4.37
N VAL A 103 -3.00 15.75 3.48
CA VAL A 103 -3.69 16.99 3.86
C VAL A 103 -4.84 16.70 4.82
N LEU A 104 -5.64 15.66 4.56
CA LEU A 104 -6.74 15.25 5.45
C LEU A 104 -6.23 14.91 6.87
N LEU A 105 -5.08 14.24 6.97
CA LEU A 105 -4.52 13.82 8.26
C LEU A 105 -3.97 14.98 9.12
N LYS A 106 -3.75 16.17 8.54
CA LYS A 106 -3.26 17.33 9.31
C LYS A 106 -4.28 17.88 10.31
N ASP A 107 -5.56 17.71 10.02
CA ASP A 107 -6.65 18.26 10.81
C ASP A 107 -7.15 17.29 11.90
N VAL A 108 -6.59 16.06 11.97
CA VAL A 108 -6.94 15.05 12.96
C VAL A 108 -6.43 15.46 14.34
N LYS A 109 -7.34 15.43 15.32
CA LYS A 109 -7.04 15.72 16.73
C LYS A 109 -6.92 14.42 17.53
N ASP A 110 -6.27 14.50 18.68
CA ASP A 110 -6.12 13.35 19.59
C ASP A 110 -7.47 12.74 19.99
N ASP A 111 -8.49 13.57 20.20
CA ASP A 111 -9.85 13.11 20.54
C ASP A 111 -10.54 12.36 19.38
N ASP A 112 -10.15 12.60 18.13
CA ASP A 112 -10.71 11.88 16.99
C ASP A 112 -10.22 10.42 16.91
N LEU A 113 -9.06 10.10 17.46
CA LEU A 113 -8.47 8.75 17.40
C LEU A 113 -9.37 7.68 18.06
N GLY A 114 -10.18 8.06 19.02
CA GLY A 114 -11.15 7.18 19.68
C GLY A 114 -12.49 7.03 18.93
N ARG A 115 -12.71 7.72 17.82
CA ARG A 115 -13.93 7.55 17.02
C ARG A 115 -14.05 6.12 16.52
N THR A 116 -15.27 5.58 16.55
CA THR A 116 -15.55 4.20 16.17
C THR A 116 -16.45 4.12 14.95
N ALA A 117 -16.33 3.02 14.21
CA ALA A 117 -17.21 2.62 13.12
C ALA A 117 -17.37 1.10 13.11
N GLN A 118 -18.47 0.57 12.54
CA GLN A 118 -18.63 -0.87 12.35
C GLN A 118 -17.96 -1.30 11.03
N HIS A 119 -17.02 -2.24 11.14
CA HIS A 119 -16.44 -2.92 10.01
C HIS A 119 -17.20 -4.22 9.75
N PRO A 120 -17.62 -4.53 8.50
CA PRO A 120 -18.46 -5.71 8.21
C PRO A 120 -17.87 -7.05 8.69
N GLN A 121 -16.54 -7.16 8.73
CA GLN A 121 -15.83 -8.38 9.11
C GLN A 121 -15.29 -8.36 10.54
N PHE A 122 -14.85 -7.19 11.05
CA PHE A 122 -14.10 -7.09 12.30
C PHE A 122 -14.91 -6.51 13.45
N GLY A 123 -16.18 -6.10 13.20
CA GLY A 123 -17.01 -5.44 14.21
C GLY A 123 -16.55 -3.99 14.46
N THR A 124 -16.64 -3.54 15.71
CA THR A 124 -16.26 -2.18 16.08
C THR A 124 -14.76 -1.97 15.96
N VAL A 125 -14.36 -0.96 15.18
CA VAL A 125 -12.96 -0.54 15.00
C VAL A 125 -12.82 0.95 15.30
N THR A 126 -11.61 1.39 15.63
CA THR A 126 -11.29 2.79 15.93
C THR A 126 -10.53 3.46 14.80
N LEU A 127 -10.57 4.81 14.76
CA LEU A 127 -9.76 5.58 13.82
C LEU A 127 -8.26 5.32 14.03
N ALA A 128 -7.81 5.20 15.29
CA ALA A 128 -6.42 4.87 15.58
C ALA A 128 -5.99 3.53 14.95
N GLU A 129 -6.80 2.46 15.09
CA GLU A 129 -6.53 1.16 14.47
C GLU A 129 -6.48 1.24 12.94
N MET A 130 -7.38 2.01 12.33
CA MET A 130 -7.36 2.22 10.88
C MET A 130 -6.10 2.96 10.43
N LEU A 131 -5.63 3.96 11.17
CA LEU A 131 -4.39 4.69 10.86
C LEU A 131 -3.15 3.79 10.99
N HIS A 132 -3.07 2.96 12.03
CA HIS A 132 -2.04 1.92 12.14
C HIS A 132 -2.07 0.96 10.94
N THR A 133 -3.28 0.53 10.57
CA THR A 133 -3.47 -0.38 9.42
C THR A 133 -3.01 0.27 8.13
N TRP A 134 -3.30 1.54 7.90
CA TRP A 134 -2.89 2.25 6.68
C TRP A 134 -1.37 2.29 6.54
N ALA A 135 -0.65 2.70 7.59
CA ALA A 135 0.81 2.72 7.57
C ALA A 135 1.42 1.31 7.40
N ALA A 136 0.88 0.32 8.10
CA ALA A 136 1.33 -1.06 8.00
C ALA A 136 1.08 -1.65 6.60
N HIS A 137 -0.07 -1.35 5.99
CA HIS A 137 -0.44 -1.77 4.62
C HIS A 137 0.52 -1.21 3.58
N ASP A 138 0.87 0.06 3.68
CA ASP A 138 1.86 0.69 2.81
C ASP A 138 3.22 -0.02 2.87
N LEU A 139 3.71 -0.26 4.08
CA LEU A 139 4.97 -0.95 4.30
C LEU A 139 4.90 -2.41 3.81
N MET A 140 3.79 -3.11 4.05
CA MET A 140 3.58 -4.49 3.62
C MET A 140 3.71 -4.61 2.09
N HIS A 141 3.01 -3.77 1.32
CA HIS A 141 3.07 -3.84 -0.15
C HIS A 141 4.38 -3.31 -0.71
N THR A 142 5.07 -2.41 -0.02
CA THR A 142 6.44 -2.03 -0.36
C THR A 142 7.40 -3.22 -0.20
N VAL A 143 7.35 -3.93 0.91
CA VAL A 143 8.15 -5.14 1.14
C VAL A 143 7.79 -6.24 0.14
N GLN A 144 6.50 -6.44 -0.17
CA GLN A 144 6.06 -7.41 -1.17
C GLN A 144 6.65 -7.11 -2.56
N ALA A 145 6.61 -5.85 -2.98
CA ALA A 145 7.19 -5.42 -4.25
C ALA A 145 8.71 -5.64 -4.29
N GLU A 146 9.43 -5.27 -3.23
CA GLU A 146 10.88 -5.47 -3.16
C GLU A 146 11.26 -6.95 -3.15
N ARG A 147 10.48 -7.79 -2.48
CA ARG A 147 10.66 -9.25 -2.55
C ARG A 147 10.45 -9.78 -3.97
N ALA A 148 9.46 -9.28 -4.71
CA ALA A 148 9.26 -9.66 -6.12
C ALA A 148 10.46 -9.25 -6.98
N LEU A 149 10.98 -8.03 -6.80
CA LEU A 149 12.17 -7.53 -7.50
C LEU A 149 13.45 -8.30 -7.15
N MET A 150 13.57 -8.86 -5.95
CA MET A 150 14.73 -9.64 -5.51
C MET A 150 14.84 -10.99 -6.20
N GLN A 151 13.72 -11.64 -6.58
CA GLN A 151 13.74 -13.04 -7.02
C GLN A 151 14.69 -13.32 -8.21
N PRO A 152 14.70 -12.54 -9.31
CA PRO A 152 15.60 -12.81 -10.42
C PRO A 152 17.08 -12.70 -10.04
N PHE A 153 17.43 -11.81 -9.09
CA PHE A 153 18.81 -11.68 -8.61
C PHE A 153 19.20 -12.83 -7.68
N MET A 154 18.31 -13.27 -6.82
CA MET A 154 18.55 -14.41 -5.92
C MET A 154 18.83 -15.70 -6.68
N LEU A 155 18.18 -15.90 -7.82
CA LEU A 155 18.47 -17.07 -8.68
C LEU A 155 19.90 -17.07 -9.21
N GLY A 156 20.51 -15.89 -9.44
CA GLY A 156 21.88 -15.74 -9.92
C GLY A 156 22.95 -15.71 -8.83
N CYS A 157 22.59 -15.72 -7.53
CA CYS A 157 23.55 -15.56 -6.42
C CYS A 157 24.48 -16.77 -6.21
N GLY A 158 24.24 -17.92 -6.85
CA GLY A 158 25.05 -19.13 -6.63
C GLY A 158 25.09 -19.52 -5.14
N PRO A 159 26.30 -19.75 -4.54
CA PRO A 159 26.39 -20.18 -3.14
C PRO A 159 25.90 -19.15 -2.12
N TRP A 160 25.85 -17.86 -2.47
CA TRP A 160 25.33 -16.81 -1.58
C TRP A 160 23.80 -16.81 -1.46
N ARG A 161 23.07 -17.58 -2.27
CA ARG A 161 21.59 -17.67 -2.21
C ARG A 161 21.09 -18.04 -0.81
N SER A 162 21.89 -18.79 -0.04
CA SER A 162 21.53 -19.19 1.33
C SER A 162 21.28 -18.01 2.28
N PHE A 163 21.84 -16.82 2.01
CA PHE A 163 21.62 -15.61 2.80
C PHE A 163 20.25 -14.98 2.58
N PHE A 164 19.55 -15.35 1.52
CA PHE A 164 18.27 -14.76 1.11
C PHE A 164 17.07 -15.69 1.32
N ARG A 165 17.23 -16.81 2.04
CA ARG A 165 16.16 -17.82 2.22
C ARG A 165 14.84 -17.26 2.72
N ASP A 166 14.90 -16.31 3.66
CA ASP A 166 13.70 -15.69 4.26
C ASP A 166 12.94 -14.78 3.28
N HIS A 167 13.54 -14.47 2.14
CA HIS A 167 12.95 -13.68 1.08
C HIS A 167 12.49 -14.52 -0.12
N GLU A 168 12.75 -15.81 -0.13
CA GLU A 168 12.26 -16.69 -1.20
C GLU A 168 10.73 -16.70 -1.21
N ILE A 169 10.17 -16.58 -2.41
CA ILE A 169 8.74 -16.75 -2.65
C ILE A 169 8.57 -18.13 -3.28
N ASN A 170 7.99 -19.05 -2.53
CA ASN A 170 7.76 -20.42 -2.95
C ASN A 170 6.29 -20.62 -3.28
N VAL A 171 6.00 -21.51 -4.24
CA VAL A 171 4.63 -21.99 -4.46
C VAL A 171 4.17 -22.65 -3.17
N ALA A 172 3.07 -22.19 -2.59
CA ALA A 172 2.43 -22.91 -1.49
C ALA A 172 2.05 -24.30 -2.02
N ILE A 173 2.63 -25.34 -1.45
CA ILE A 173 2.34 -26.74 -1.78
C ILE A 173 0.98 -27.10 -1.18
#